data_d10d0a7ddb298996de6e5c381dcfc25d
#
_entry.id   d10d0a7ddb298996de6e5c381dcfc25d
#
_cell.length_a   1.000
_cell.length_b   1.000
_cell.length_c   1.000
_cell.angle_alpha   90.00
_cell.angle_beta   90.00
_cell.angle_gamma   90.00
#
_symmetry.space_group_name_H-M   'P 1'
#
loop_
_entity.id
_entity.type
_entity.pdbx_description
1 polymer ?
#
loop_
_entity_poly.entity_id
_entity_poly.type
_entity_poly.pdbx_seq_one_letter_code
_entity_poly.pdbx_strand_id
1 'polypeptide(L)'
;MLSFLTYLKKMLSNKEIVCPNNLLDLAHKKKGVKVAVVNAGKPLPMLSVQDAVNENLIEPIFIGHEVEIKKCAEDIKWDISKYKLIHVPVENDTAKIAAKLASEGKVQIIVKGHIHTDVLMKEVLKREYNLLGKTRLS
;
A
#
# COMPACT_ATOMS: atom_id res chain seq x y z
N MET A 1 -21.20 12.64 12.86
CA MET A 1 -20.53 11.46 12.28
C MET A 1 -19.12 11.37 12.88
N LEU A 2 -18.87 10.36 13.70
CA LEU A 2 -17.51 10.12 14.25
C LEU A 2 -16.59 9.77 13.09
N SER A 3 -15.43 10.42 12.98
CA SER A 3 -14.45 10.13 11.94
C SER A 3 -13.97 8.67 12.08
N PHE A 4 -13.61 8.05 10.97
CA PHE A 4 -13.08 6.69 10.94
C PHE A 4 -11.88 6.48 11.89
N LEU A 5 -11.07 7.52 12.07
CA LEU A 5 -9.98 7.58 13.07
C LEU A 5 -10.50 7.41 14.51
N THR A 6 -11.66 8.00 14.82
CA THR A 6 -12.28 7.87 16.16
C THR A 6 -12.82 6.46 16.38
N TYR A 7 -13.30 5.80 15.32
CA TYR A 7 -13.76 4.42 15.36
C TYR A 7 -12.60 3.43 15.62
N LEU A 8 -11.46 3.61 14.93
CA LEU A 8 -10.25 2.80 15.15
C LEU A 8 -9.66 2.99 16.56
N LYS A 9 -9.64 4.22 17.08
CA LYS A 9 -9.20 4.49 18.46
C LYS A 9 -10.02 3.73 19.51
N LYS A 10 -11.30 3.48 19.23
CA LYS A 10 -12.22 2.81 20.16
C LYS A 10 -12.07 1.29 20.17
N MET A 11 -11.53 0.67 19.10
CA MET A 11 -11.51 -0.79 18.96
C MET A 11 -10.25 -1.49 19.52
N LEU A 12 -9.10 -0.83 19.57
CA LEU A 12 -7.84 -1.52 19.83
C LEU A 12 -7.11 -1.06 21.12
N SER A 13 -7.24 0.19 21.51
CA SER A 13 -6.58 0.72 22.71
C SER A 13 -7.09 2.13 23.02
N ASN A 14 -7.14 2.48 24.31
CA ASN A 14 -7.33 3.87 24.76
C ASN A 14 -6.03 4.69 24.71
N LYS A 15 -4.92 4.08 24.32
CA LYS A 15 -3.63 4.77 24.15
C LYS A 15 -3.56 5.37 22.76
N GLU A 16 -3.03 6.57 22.66
CA GLU A 16 -2.69 7.18 21.38
C GLU A 16 -1.65 6.31 20.65
N ILE A 17 -1.94 6.01 19.37
CA ILE A 17 -0.98 5.29 18.54
C ILE A 17 0.06 6.33 18.11
N VAL A 18 1.25 6.23 18.69
CA VAL A 18 2.39 7.09 18.34
C VAL A 18 3.46 6.24 17.70
N CYS A 19 3.91 6.65 16.52
CA CYS A 19 5.08 6.04 15.90
C CYS A 19 6.33 6.33 16.78
N PRO A 20 7.14 5.32 17.12
CA PRO A 20 8.38 5.55 17.87
C PRO A 20 9.31 6.51 17.11
N ASN A 21 9.63 7.64 17.70
CA ASN A 21 10.40 8.71 17.05
C ASN A 21 11.75 8.21 16.52
N ASN A 22 12.42 7.33 17.25
CA ASN A 22 13.71 6.76 16.82
C ASN A 22 13.62 5.95 15.52
N LEU A 23 12.49 5.27 15.29
CA LEU A 23 12.25 4.54 14.04
C LEU A 23 11.94 5.49 12.90
N LEU A 24 11.13 6.51 13.16
CA LEU A 24 10.79 7.54 12.18
C LEU A 24 12.04 8.32 11.76
N ASP A 25 12.88 8.72 12.70
CA ASP A 25 14.15 9.40 12.45
C ASP A 25 15.12 8.55 11.61
N LEU A 26 15.16 7.24 11.86
CA LEU A 26 15.95 6.32 11.04
C LEU A 26 15.39 6.19 9.63
N ALA A 27 14.08 6.15 9.48
CA ALA A 27 13.42 6.08 8.19
C ALA A 27 13.64 7.36 7.37
N HIS A 28 13.55 8.54 7.99
CA HIS A 28 13.80 9.82 7.34
C HIS A 28 15.25 10.00 6.83
N LYS A 29 16.21 9.28 7.41
CA LYS A 29 17.60 9.24 6.90
C LYS A 29 17.74 8.43 5.62
N LYS A 30 16.73 7.67 5.24
CA LYS A 30 16.72 6.86 4.01
C LYS A 30 15.96 7.58 2.92
N LYS A 31 16.30 7.27 1.66
CA LYS A 31 15.50 7.71 0.52
C LYS A 31 14.14 7.03 0.57
N GLY A 32 13.08 7.77 0.28
CA GLY A 32 11.75 7.18 0.12
C GLY A 32 11.74 6.03 -0.88
N VAL A 33 11.03 4.96 -0.55
CA VAL A 33 10.96 3.75 -1.38
C VAL A 33 9.72 3.76 -2.25
N LYS A 34 9.80 3.17 -3.45
CA LYS A 34 8.63 2.98 -4.33
C LYS A 34 7.81 1.80 -3.87
N VAL A 35 6.51 2.01 -3.81
CA VAL A 35 5.56 1.07 -3.23
C VAL A 35 4.42 0.80 -4.21
N ALA A 36 4.14 -0.46 -4.50
CA ALA A 36 2.93 -0.86 -5.22
C ALA A 36 1.77 -1.04 -4.22
N VAL A 37 0.73 -0.23 -4.35
CA VAL A 37 -0.50 -0.33 -3.54
C VAL A 37 -1.53 -1.11 -4.34
N VAL A 38 -1.75 -2.37 -3.95
CA VAL A 38 -2.54 -3.32 -4.72
C VAL A 38 -4.01 -3.24 -4.33
N ASN A 39 -4.86 -3.00 -5.32
CA ASN A 39 -6.32 -2.86 -5.15
C ASN A 39 -6.70 -1.81 -4.08
N ALA A 40 -6.28 -0.58 -4.32
CA ALA A 40 -6.25 0.50 -3.34
C ALA A 40 -7.62 1.18 -3.07
N GLY A 41 -8.69 0.85 -3.76
CA GLY A 41 -9.98 1.56 -3.75
C GLY A 41 -10.79 1.56 -2.43
N LYS A 42 -10.15 1.45 -1.26
CA LYS A 42 -10.81 1.48 0.06
C LYS A 42 -10.12 2.45 1.01
N PRO A 43 -10.87 3.07 1.96
CA PRO A 43 -10.35 4.15 2.81
C PRO A 43 -9.17 3.75 3.68
N LEU A 44 -9.20 2.58 4.33
CA LEU A 44 -8.17 2.19 5.30
C LEU A 44 -6.76 2.07 4.68
N PRO A 45 -6.55 1.30 3.58
CA PRO A 45 -5.25 1.26 2.94
C PRO A 45 -4.84 2.62 2.36
N MET A 46 -5.78 3.39 1.83
CA MET A 46 -5.48 4.71 1.26
C MET A 46 -5.01 5.70 2.33
N LEU A 47 -5.65 5.74 3.50
CA LEU A 47 -5.23 6.59 4.63
C LEU A 47 -3.84 6.19 5.14
N SER A 48 -3.56 4.90 5.29
CA SER A 48 -2.24 4.43 5.73
C SER A 48 -1.13 4.80 4.74
N VAL A 49 -1.42 4.73 3.45
CA VAL A 49 -0.48 5.15 2.40
C VAL A 49 -0.30 6.67 2.40
N GLN A 50 -1.38 7.44 2.60
CA GLN A 50 -1.33 8.89 2.73
C GLN A 50 -0.43 9.33 3.90
N ASP A 51 -0.58 8.70 5.06
CA ASP A 51 0.25 9.00 6.23
C ASP A 51 1.74 8.74 5.95
N ALA A 52 2.06 7.60 5.32
CA ALA A 52 3.45 7.27 4.96
C ALA A 52 4.04 8.23 3.90
N VAL A 53 3.21 8.72 2.99
CA VAL A 53 3.60 9.74 1.99
C VAL A 53 3.83 11.09 2.66
N ASN A 54 2.95 11.50 3.58
CA ASN A 54 3.10 12.77 4.32
C ASN A 54 4.40 12.79 5.15
N GLU A 55 4.82 11.63 5.64
CA GLU A 55 6.11 11.45 6.31
C GLU A 55 7.31 11.30 5.33
N ASN A 56 7.07 11.43 4.02
CA ASN A 56 8.10 11.26 2.97
C ASN A 56 8.82 9.89 2.99
N LEU A 57 8.15 8.85 3.47
CA LEU A 57 8.73 7.51 3.56
C LEU A 57 8.59 6.73 2.26
N ILE A 58 7.52 6.97 1.50
CA ILE A 58 7.18 6.19 0.31
C ILE A 58 6.74 7.06 -0.87
N GLU A 59 6.92 6.51 -2.08
CA GLU A 59 6.34 7.00 -3.33
C GLU A 59 5.38 5.91 -3.86
N PRO A 60 4.05 6.10 -3.81
CA PRO A 60 3.10 5.07 -4.18
C PRO A 60 2.89 4.98 -5.69
N ILE A 61 2.68 3.75 -6.17
CA ILE A 61 2.08 3.41 -7.46
C ILE A 61 0.77 2.70 -7.15
N PHE A 62 -0.35 3.31 -7.50
CA PHE A 62 -1.67 2.72 -7.29
C PHE A 62 -2.01 1.73 -8.40
N ILE A 63 -2.51 0.55 -8.03
CA ILE A 63 -2.91 -0.51 -8.95
C ILE A 63 -4.33 -0.93 -8.58
N GLY A 64 -5.27 -0.88 -9.52
CA GLY A 64 -6.65 -1.27 -9.30
C GLY A 64 -7.65 -0.53 -10.17
N HIS A 65 -8.90 -0.53 -9.76
CA HIS A 65 -9.97 0.13 -10.50
C HIS A 65 -9.88 1.65 -10.35
N GLU A 66 -9.52 2.33 -11.43
CA GLU A 66 -9.22 3.77 -11.43
C GLU A 66 -10.31 4.62 -10.80
N VAL A 67 -11.58 4.37 -11.17
CA VAL A 67 -12.72 5.15 -10.65
C VAL A 67 -12.87 5.00 -9.14
N GLU A 68 -12.71 3.78 -8.63
CA GLU A 68 -12.79 3.52 -7.17
C GLU A 68 -11.64 4.17 -6.41
N ILE A 69 -10.42 4.10 -6.96
CA ILE A 69 -9.24 4.72 -6.35
C ILE A 69 -9.39 6.24 -6.31
N LYS A 70 -9.80 6.87 -7.43
CA LYS A 70 -10.02 8.32 -7.49
C LYS A 70 -11.12 8.78 -6.55
N LYS A 71 -12.26 8.08 -6.55
CA LYS A 71 -13.35 8.37 -5.63
C LYS A 71 -12.91 8.27 -4.17
N CYS A 72 -12.21 7.21 -3.82
CA CYS A 72 -11.69 7.04 -2.46
C CYS A 72 -10.70 8.16 -2.08
N ALA A 73 -9.84 8.58 -3.00
CA ALA A 73 -8.92 9.70 -2.78
C ALA A 73 -9.67 11.03 -2.55
N GLU A 74 -10.73 11.30 -3.33
CA GLU A 74 -11.61 12.45 -3.13
C GLU A 74 -12.29 12.42 -1.76
N ASP A 75 -12.84 11.27 -1.36
CA ASP A 75 -13.52 11.09 -0.07
C ASP A 75 -12.60 11.38 1.13
N ILE A 76 -11.31 11.05 1.02
CA ILE A 76 -10.29 11.33 2.03
C ILE A 76 -9.55 12.66 1.80
N LYS A 77 -9.98 13.45 0.82
CA LYS A 77 -9.39 14.76 0.44
C LYS A 77 -7.90 14.70 0.12
N TRP A 78 -7.50 13.67 -0.60
CA TRP A 78 -6.11 13.46 -1.02
C TRP A 78 -5.96 13.60 -2.53
N ASP A 79 -5.18 14.59 -2.97
CA ASP A 79 -4.80 14.72 -4.38
C ASP A 79 -3.71 13.70 -4.74
N ILE A 80 -4.10 12.71 -5.54
CA ILE A 80 -3.21 11.65 -6.01
C ILE A 80 -2.74 11.84 -7.46
N SER A 81 -3.04 12.99 -8.09
CA SER A 81 -2.74 13.26 -9.51
C SER A 81 -1.26 13.16 -9.85
N LYS A 82 -0.38 13.44 -8.91
CA LYS A 82 1.07 13.36 -9.06
C LYS A 82 1.64 11.94 -9.00
N TYR A 83 0.84 10.96 -8.59
CA TYR A 83 1.29 9.58 -8.47
C TYR A 83 0.83 8.73 -9.65
N LYS A 84 1.61 7.71 -9.97
CA LYS A 84 1.25 6.77 -11.03
C LYS A 84 0.07 5.91 -10.60
N LEU A 85 -0.95 5.85 -11.46
CA LEU A 85 -2.09 4.95 -11.32
C LEU A 85 -2.12 4.01 -12.52
N ILE A 86 -2.22 2.70 -12.26
CA ILE A 86 -2.36 1.64 -13.26
C ILE A 86 -3.77 1.09 -13.12
N HIS A 87 -4.61 1.38 -14.12
CA HIS A 87 -5.97 0.86 -14.16
C HIS A 87 -5.99 -0.64 -14.41
N VAL A 88 -6.58 -1.38 -13.48
CA VAL A 88 -6.74 -2.84 -13.57
C VAL A 88 -8.10 -3.21 -12.97
N PRO A 89 -9.07 -3.63 -13.77
CA PRO A 89 -10.43 -3.92 -13.27
C PRO A 89 -10.55 -5.28 -12.58
N VAL A 90 -9.60 -6.19 -12.78
CA VAL A 90 -9.67 -7.56 -12.24
C VAL A 90 -8.68 -7.75 -11.10
N GLU A 91 -9.15 -8.20 -9.94
CA GLU A 91 -8.34 -8.37 -8.72
C GLU A 91 -7.08 -9.23 -8.94
N ASN A 92 -7.23 -10.38 -9.60
CA ASN A 92 -6.09 -11.27 -9.86
C ASN A 92 -5.00 -10.61 -10.71
N ASP A 93 -5.37 -9.73 -11.63
CA ASP A 93 -4.43 -9.05 -12.50
C ASP A 93 -3.70 -7.91 -11.75
N THR A 94 -4.31 -7.34 -10.71
CA THR A 94 -3.62 -6.36 -9.85
C THR A 94 -2.43 -7.00 -9.15
N ALA A 95 -2.59 -8.23 -8.64
CA ALA A 95 -1.52 -8.99 -8.01
C ALA A 95 -0.37 -9.31 -8.99
N LYS A 96 -0.70 -9.72 -10.22
CA LYS A 96 0.30 -9.99 -11.28
C LYS A 96 1.14 -8.76 -11.59
N ILE A 97 0.49 -7.61 -11.75
CA ILE A 97 1.19 -6.35 -12.06
C ILE A 97 2.10 -5.95 -10.90
N ALA A 98 1.63 -6.05 -9.66
CA ALA A 98 2.46 -5.75 -8.49
C ALA A 98 3.67 -6.67 -8.39
N ALA A 99 3.49 -7.98 -8.55
CA ALA A 99 4.58 -8.96 -8.56
C ALA A 99 5.60 -8.69 -9.66
N LYS A 100 5.11 -8.35 -10.87
CA LYS A 100 5.97 -7.97 -11.99
C LYS A 100 6.79 -6.70 -11.71
N LEU A 101 6.17 -5.65 -11.16
CA LEU A 101 6.88 -4.42 -10.81
C LEU A 101 7.96 -4.67 -9.75
N ALA A 102 7.68 -5.54 -8.77
CA ALA A 102 8.65 -5.94 -7.77
C ALA A 102 9.80 -6.76 -8.38
N SER A 103 9.49 -7.73 -9.24
CA SER A 103 10.46 -8.54 -9.96
C SER A 103 11.41 -7.71 -10.84
N GLU A 104 10.89 -6.65 -11.45
CA GLU A 104 11.66 -5.71 -12.26
C GLU A 104 12.41 -4.65 -11.43
N GLY A 105 12.32 -4.70 -10.10
CA GLY A 105 12.95 -3.72 -9.20
C GLY A 105 12.33 -2.31 -9.26
N LYS A 106 11.16 -2.18 -9.90
CA LYS A 106 10.45 -0.89 -10.02
C LYS A 106 9.77 -0.44 -8.73
N VAL A 107 9.48 -1.38 -7.85
CA VAL A 107 9.00 -1.15 -6.49
C VAL A 107 9.78 -2.05 -5.52
N GLN A 108 9.96 -1.57 -4.29
CA GLN A 108 10.66 -2.28 -3.23
C GLN A 108 9.71 -2.91 -2.22
N ILE A 109 8.47 -2.42 -2.17
CA ILE A 109 7.45 -2.87 -1.23
C ILE A 109 6.13 -3.07 -1.99
N ILE A 110 5.40 -4.11 -1.62
CA ILE A 110 4.01 -4.32 -2.04
C ILE A 110 3.13 -4.11 -0.82
N VAL A 111 2.21 -3.16 -0.90
CA VAL A 111 1.20 -2.90 0.13
C VAL A 111 -0.11 -3.52 -0.31
N LYS A 112 -0.63 -4.41 0.51
CA LYS A 112 -1.93 -5.04 0.30
C LYS A 112 -3.05 -4.04 0.61
N GLY A 113 -3.82 -3.67 -0.39
CA GLY A 113 -5.08 -2.97 -0.27
C GLY A 113 -6.25 -3.93 -0.04
N HIS A 114 -7.35 -3.72 -0.74
CA HIS A 114 -8.55 -4.56 -0.65
C HIS A 114 -8.47 -5.74 -1.63
N ILE A 115 -7.55 -6.65 -1.39
CA ILE A 115 -7.34 -7.88 -2.15
C ILE A 115 -7.28 -9.07 -1.19
N HIS A 116 -7.73 -10.24 -1.61
CA HIS A 116 -7.59 -11.47 -0.84
C HIS A 116 -6.12 -11.85 -0.69
N THR A 117 -5.71 -12.20 0.52
CA THR A 117 -4.30 -12.47 0.82
C THR A 117 -3.75 -13.66 0.05
N ASP A 118 -4.56 -14.71 -0.14
CA ASP A 118 -4.20 -15.89 -0.93
C ASP A 118 -3.97 -15.56 -2.40
N VAL A 119 -4.77 -14.67 -2.99
CA VAL A 119 -4.62 -14.20 -4.37
C VAL A 119 -3.28 -13.48 -4.54
N LEU A 120 -2.97 -12.54 -3.66
CA LEU A 120 -1.71 -11.80 -3.70
C LEU A 120 -0.51 -12.74 -3.49
N MET A 121 -0.56 -13.58 -2.45
CA MET A 121 0.55 -14.48 -2.12
C MET A 121 0.78 -15.53 -3.20
N LYS A 122 -0.29 -16.05 -3.82
CA LYS A 122 -0.21 -16.99 -4.93
C LYS A 122 0.57 -16.44 -6.12
N GLU A 123 0.39 -15.15 -6.41
CA GLU A 123 1.17 -14.47 -7.45
C GLU A 123 2.61 -14.21 -7.01
N VAL A 124 2.83 -13.58 -5.86
CA VAL A 124 4.17 -13.21 -5.36
C VAL A 124 5.09 -14.44 -5.21
N LEU A 125 4.52 -15.60 -4.87
CA LEU A 125 5.27 -16.84 -4.69
C LEU A 125 5.58 -17.60 -6.00
N LYS A 126 5.12 -17.12 -7.15
CA LYS A 126 5.47 -17.75 -8.43
C LYS A 126 6.97 -17.62 -8.71
N ARG A 127 7.57 -18.72 -9.12
CA ARG A 127 9.01 -18.78 -9.43
C ARG A 127 9.43 -17.84 -10.56
N GLU A 128 8.52 -17.56 -11.51
CA GLU A 128 8.77 -16.67 -12.65
C GLU A 128 9.15 -15.24 -12.25
N TYR A 129 8.68 -14.76 -11.09
CA TYR A 129 9.00 -13.42 -10.59
C TYR A 129 10.33 -13.37 -9.82
N ASN A 130 10.91 -14.52 -9.47
CA ASN A 130 12.17 -14.62 -8.74
C ASN A 130 12.23 -13.77 -7.46
N LEU A 131 11.09 -13.62 -6.77
CA LEU A 131 10.97 -12.87 -5.52
C LEU A 131 11.26 -13.73 -4.29
N LEU A 132 11.29 -15.06 -4.46
CA LEU A 132 11.59 -16.00 -3.39
C LEU A 132 13.10 -16.05 -3.15
N GLY A 133 13.51 -15.74 -1.93
CA GLY A 133 14.88 -15.98 -1.47
C GLY A 133 15.14 -17.47 -1.17
N LYS A 134 16.35 -17.77 -0.70
CA LYS A 134 16.74 -19.12 -0.29
C LYS A 134 16.13 -19.55 1.05
N THR A 135 15.62 -18.59 1.82
CA THR A 135 15.00 -18.80 3.13
C THR A 135 13.48 -18.90 3.02
N ARG A 136 12.89 -19.73 3.91
CA ARG A 136 11.44 -19.88 3.99
C ARG A 136 10.79 -18.55 4.39
N LEU A 137 9.68 -18.21 3.74
CA LEU A 137 8.79 -17.14 4.20
C LEU A 137 8.22 -17.53 5.58
N SER A 138 8.41 -16.68 6.54
CA SER A 138 7.86 -16.82 7.89
C SER A 138 6.77 -15.79 8.14
#